data_8c24174f2dd5e4a86f9077ab920f5b75
#
_entry.id   8c24174f2dd5e4a86f9077ab920f5b75
#
_cell.length_a   1.000
_cell.length_b   1.000
_cell.length_c   1.000
_cell.angle_alpha   90.00
_cell.angle_beta   90.00
_cell.angle_gamma   90.00
#
_symmetry.space_group_name_H-M   'P 1'
#
loop_
_entity.id
_entity.type
_entity.pdbx_description
1 polymer ?
#
loop_
_entity_poly.entity_id
_entity_poly.type
_entity_poly.pdbx_seq_one_letter_code
_entity_poly.pdbx_strand_id
1 'polypeptide(L)'
;MRAVIALAMMLSGALPAWADNSPAPENQQIAGLIRTPLMLPVTLANGQPALLEAFVTRPANNDPAPVALITNGTADTASFDRFVMNPNRYASTAIAFARHGYAAVVVLRQGYGQSSGAAEYAGGSCAQPHHQLAGERDRDTLLAALKAIRQQPWASPKQAVLVGMSSGGFAMLATGAANPPGVQAIINFDGGRGALDGKSFCDQPGLLKALTDYGKRTTIPSLWLYAANDRAFPPAAAKAMFSAYQKDGAPVKFVAMPAFGENGHTFMDSAPEAFWWKPVANFLQQQALPYQPIAELPQTQLPVPSVLNDEGRKAFQEYAASQRYEKAFAIDAQGDWGVSYWARTRDEAAESALGYCAKQQEAGKAGCHLYTINNEVVPEQTVQR
;
A
#
# COMPACT_ATOMS: atom_id res chain seq x y z
N MET A 1 -28.94 -33.72 -58.41
CA MET A 1 -28.62 -32.61 -57.49
C MET A 1 -28.63 -33.16 -56.06
N ARG A 2 -27.48 -33.38 -55.49
CA ARG A 2 -27.33 -33.83 -54.09
C ARG A 2 -26.84 -32.64 -53.25
N ALA A 3 -27.64 -32.20 -52.31
CA ALA A 3 -27.26 -31.16 -51.36
C ALA A 3 -26.38 -31.75 -50.25
N VAL A 4 -25.20 -31.19 -50.05
CA VAL A 4 -24.30 -31.50 -48.95
C VAL A 4 -24.55 -30.49 -47.85
N ILE A 5 -25.09 -30.96 -46.71
CA ILE A 5 -25.26 -30.17 -45.50
C ILE A 5 -23.97 -30.30 -44.71
N ALA A 6 -23.20 -29.20 -44.59
CA ALA A 6 -22.03 -29.10 -43.72
C ALA A 6 -22.50 -28.80 -42.30
N LEU A 7 -22.25 -29.73 -41.39
CA LEU A 7 -22.52 -29.59 -39.94
C LEU A 7 -21.27 -28.92 -39.30
N ALA A 8 -21.39 -27.66 -38.90
CA ALA A 8 -20.33 -26.97 -38.14
C ALA A 8 -20.43 -27.38 -36.64
N MET A 9 -19.48 -28.18 -36.18
CA MET A 9 -19.28 -28.44 -34.74
C MET A 9 -18.61 -27.24 -34.10
N MET A 10 -19.34 -26.54 -33.26
CA MET A 10 -18.74 -25.60 -32.31
C MET A 10 -18.09 -26.38 -31.18
N LEU A 11 -16.78 -26.42 -31.15
CA LEU A 11 -16.02 -26.84 -29.98
C LEU A 11 -16.02 -25.71 -28.93
N SER A 12 -16.89 -25.84 -27.94
CA SER A 12 -16.80 -25.05 -26.71
C SER A 12 -15.66 -25.60 -25.86
N GLY A 13 -14.48 -25.00 -26.02
CA GLY A 13 -13.32 -25.26 -25.16
C GLY A 13 -13.58 -24.69 -23.76
N ALA A 14 -13.98 -25.53 -22.82
CA ALA A 14 -13.93 -25.20 -21.40
C ALA A 14 -12.44 -25.08 -21.00
N LEU A 15 -12.02 -23.89 -20.58
CA LEU A 15 -10.73 -23.69 -19.95
C LEU A 15 -10.68 -24.52 -18.65
N PRO A 16 -9.59 -25.24 -18.36
CA PRO A 16 -9.48 -25.95 -17.10
C PRO A 16 -9.47 -24.93 -15.98
N ALA A 17 -10.45 -25.03 -15.06
CA ALA A 17 -10.41 -24.34 -13.80
C ALA A 17 -9.20 -24.93 -13.02
N TRP A 18 -8.16 -24.13 -12.85
CA TRP A 18 -7.12 -24.41 -11.89
C TRP A 18 -7.76 -24.29 -10.51
N ALA A 19 -8.18 -25.44 -9.95
CA ALA A 19 -8.54 -25.51 -8.55
C ALA A 19 -7.24 -25.34 -7.76
N ASP A 20 -6.97 -24.12 -7.32
CA ASP A 20 -5.92 -23.83 -6.34
C ASP A 20 -6.38 -24.42 -5.00
N ASN A 21 -5.78 -25.53 -4.58
CA ASN A 21 -6.01 -26.18 -3.30
C ASN A 21 -5.27 -25.46 -2.15
N SER A 22 -4.79 -24.24 -2.35
CA SER A 22 -4.24 -23.44 -1.26
C SER A 22 -5.34 -23.19 -0.22
N PRO A 23 -5.06 -23.34 1.08
CA PRO A 23 -6.03 -23.02 2.12
C PRO A 23 -6.49 -21.57 1.93
N ALA A 24 -7.79 -21.33 2.13
CA ALA A 24 -8.35 -19.98 2.04
C ALA A 24 -7.51 -19.04 2.94
N PRO A 25 -7.17 -17.83 2.44
CA PRO A 25 -6.34 -16.90 3.20
C PRO A 25 -7.00 -16.64 4.55
N GLU A 26 -6.21 -16.77 5.62
CA GLU A 26 -6.69 -16.62 6.98
C GLU A 26 -7.11 -15.17 7.23
N ASN A 27 -8.39 -14.96 7.59
CA ASN A 27 -8.89 -13.67 7.97
C ASN A 27 -8.35 -13.28 9.35
N GLN A 28 -7.64 -12.16 9.42
CA GLN A 28 -7.21 -11.59 10.69
C GLN A 28 -8.26 -10.60 11.20
N GLN A 29 -8.51 -10.62 12.51
CA GLN A 29 -9.39 -9.65 13.16
C GLN A 29 -8.59 -8.72 14.07
N ILE A 30 -8.79 -7.42 13.92
CA ILE A 30 -8.20 -6.39 14.77
C ILE A 30 -9.30 -5.41 15.16
N ALA A 31 -9.73 -5.43 16.43
CA ALA A 31 -10.66 -4.42 16.98
C ALA A 31 -11.90 -4.16 16.11
N GLY A 32 -12.59 -5.20 15.65
CA GLY A 32 -13.77 -5.07 14.78
C GLY A 32 -13.45 -4.77 13.32
N LEU A 33 -12.19 -4.90 12.92
CA LEU A 33 -11.73 -4.87 11.53
C LEU A 33 -11.36 -6.27 11.07
N ILE A 34 -11.63 -6.58 9.80
CA ILE A 34 -11.20 -7.80 9.13
C ILE A 34 -10.10 -7.43 8.13
N ARG A 35 -8.99 -8.18 8.15
CA ARG A 35 -7.88 -8.06 7.22
C ARG A 35 -7.74 -9.34 6.42
N THR A 36 -7.69 -9.24 5.08
CA THR A 36 -7.67 -10.41 4.17
C THR A 36 -6.73 -10.14 3.00
N PRO A 37 -5.76 -11.03 2.71
CA PRO A 37 -5.00 -10.99 1.48
C PRO A 37 -5.90 -11.33 0.28
N LEU A 38 -5.64 -10.70 -0.85
CA LEU A 38 -6.41 -10.87 -2.08
C LEU A 38 -5.49 -10.98 -3.28
N MET A 39 -5.86 -11.86 -4.22
CA MET A 39 -5.38 -11.78 -5.60
C MET A 39 -6.55 -11.35 -6.47
N LEU A 40 -6.48 -10.13 -7.01
CA LEU A 40 -7.56 -9.53 -7.79
C LEU A 40 -7.40 -9.88 -9.28
N PRO A 41 -8.26 -10.72 -9.86
CA PRO A 41 -8.31 -10.89 -11.30
C PRO A 41 -8.95 -9.64 -11.92
N VAL A 42 -8.28 -9.02 -12.87
CA VAL A 42 -8.73 -7.82 -13.56
C VAL A 42 -8.62 -7.96 -15.07
N THR A 43 -9.39 -7.18 -15.81
CA THR A 43 -9.22 -6.98 -17.24
C THR A 43 -8.73 -5.57 -17.48
N LEU A 44 -7.54 -5.43 -18.04
CA LEU A 44 -6.93 -4.14 -18.37
C LEU A 44 -7.66 -3.44 -19.51
N ALA A 45 -7.40 -2.15 -19.74
CA ALA A 45 -8.01 -1.36 -20.80
C ALA A 45 -7.78 -1.92 -22.21
N ASN A 46 -6.66 -2.62 -22.43
CA ASN A 46 -6.35 -3.31 -23.69
C ASN A 46 -7.01 -4.69 -23.83
N GLY A 47 -7.89 -5.08 -22.91
CA GLY A 47 -8.58 -6.38 -22.90
C GLY A 47 -7.76 -7.54 -22.33
N GLN A 48 -6.51 -7.35 -21.95
CA GLN A 48 -5.67 -8.41 -21.40
C GLN A 48 -6.02 -8.69 -19.95
N PRO A 49 -6.08 -9.97 -19.54
CA PRO A 49 -6.23 -10.34 -18.15
C PRO A 49 -4.94 -10.03 -17.37
N ALA A 50 -5.10 -9.64 -16.13
CA ALA A 50 -4.01 -9.47 -15.18
C ALA A 50 -4.45 -9.92 -13.79
N LEU A 51 -3.49 -10.28 -12.95
CA LEU A 51 -3.70 -10.64 -11.56
C LEU A 51 -2.93 -9.64 -10.70
N LEU A 52 -3.62 -8.95 -9.77
CA LEU A 52 -3.01 -7.92 -8.93
C LEU A 52 -2.98 -8.39 -7.48
N GLU A 53 -1.80 -8.34 -6.86
CA GLU A 53 -1.64 -8.59 -5.44
C GLU A 53 -2.26 -7.45 -4.65
N ALA A 54 -3.12 -7.79 -3.69
CA ALA A 54 -3.82 -6.81 -2.88
C ALA A 54 -4.02 -7.31 -1.44
N PHE A 55 -4.42 -6.40 -0.57
CA PHE A 55 -4.83 -6.70 0.80
C PHE A 55 -5.96 -5.77 1.19
N VAL A 56 -7.07 -6.31 1.67
CA VAL A 56 -8.19 -5.52 2.19
C VAL A 56 -8.16 -5.46 3.71
N THR A 57 -8.38 -4.26 4.25
CA THR A 57 -8.72 -4.04 5.66
C THR A 57 -10.06 -3.31 5.70
N ARG A 58 -11.06 -3.85 6.37
CA ARG A 58 -12.43 -3.32 6.35
C ARG A 58 -13.14 -3.50 7.68
N PRO A 59 -14.22 -2.76 7.96
CA PRO A 59 -15.10 -3.07 9.09
C PRO A 59 -15.61 -4.51 9.04
N ALA A 60 -15.79 -5.12 10.21
CA ALA A 60 -16.26 -6.52 10.34
C ALA A 60 -17.77 -6.68 10.10
N ASN A 61 -18.49 -5.59 9.83
CA ASN A 61 -19.90 -5.64 9.46
C ASN A 61 -20.09 -6.09 8.00
N ASN A 62 -21.35 -6.35 7.62
CA ASN A 62 -21.71 -6.79 6.27
C ASN A 62 -22.14 -5.65 5.35
N ASP A 63 -22.09 -4.40 5.80
CA ASP A 63 -22.51 -3.25 5.01
C ASP A 63 -21.44 -2.85 4.00
N PRO A 64 -21.80 -2.56 2.74
CA PRO A 64 -20.84 -2.07 1.75
C PRO A 64 -20.23 -0.73 2.17
N ALA A 65 -18.93 -0.73 2.44
CA ALA A 65 -18.18 0.47 2.86
C ALA A 65 -17.63 1.25 1.66
N PRO A 66 -17.48 2.59 1.74
CA PRO A 66 -16.72 3.37 0.77
C PRO A 66 -15.31 2.78 0.58
N VAL A 67 -14.84 2.71 -0.65
CA VAL A 67 -13.53 2.14 -0.97
C VAL A 67 -12.43 3.18 -0.76
N ALA A 68 -11.40 2.87 0.02
CA ALA A 68 -10.13 3.56 -0.02
C ALA A 68 -9.15 2.72 -0.86
N LEU A 69 -8.97 3.08 -2.14
CA LEU A 69 -8.00 2.42 -3.01
C LEU A 69 -6.62 3.00 -2.74
N ILE A 70 -5.74 2.19 -2.16
CA ILE A 70 -4.38 2.57 -1.76
C ILE A 70 -3.39 1.92 -2.70
N THR A 71 -2.37 2.65 -3.18
CA THR A 71 -1.31 2.06 -4.01
C THR A 71 0.09 2.48 -3.60
N ASN A 72 1.04 1.62 -3.92
CA ASN A 72 2.44 1.67 -3.56
C ASN A 72 3.21 2.80 -4.25
N GLY A 73 4.26 3.29 -3.58
CA GLY A 73 5.34 4.06 -4.20
C GLY A 73 6.26 3.19 -5.07
N THR A 74 7.31 3.77 -5.61
CA THR A 74 8.36 3.02 -6.29
C THR A 74 9.18 2.25 -5.27
N ALA A 75 9.39 0.95 -5.53
CA ALA A 75 10.48 0.21 -4.95
C ALA A 75 11.53 0.05 -6.05
N ASP A 76 12.52 0.88 -6.02
CA ASP A 76 13.66 0.81 -6.94
C ASP A 76 14.86 1.50 -6.32
N THR A 77 15.40 0.85 -5.32
CA THR A 77 16.69 1.20 -4.78
C THR A 77 17.52 -0.07 -4.66
N ALA A 78 18.83 0.04 -4.62
CA ALA A 78 19.71 -1.08 -4.34
C ALA A 78 19.40 -1.81 -3.02
N SER A 79 18.57 -1.18 -2.16
CA SER A 79 18.16 -1.71 -0.86
C SER A 79 16.73 -2.29 -0.83
N PHE A 80 15.92 -2.10 -1.88
CA PHE A 80 14.54 -2.59 -1.89
C PHE A 80 14.07 -2.97 -3.29
N ASP A 81 14.02 -4.26 -3.56
CA ASP A 81 13.54 -4.81 -4.83
C ASP A 81 12.00 -4.73 -4.90
N ARG A 82 11.46 -4.31 -6.05
CA ARG A 82 10.01 -4.26 -6.29
C ARG A 82 9.32 -5.63 -6.18
N PHE A 83 10.03 -6.73 -6.41
CA PHE A 83 9.49 -8.09 -6.31
C PHE A 83 9.27 -8.55 -4.86
N VAL A 84 10.00 -7.97 -3.90
CA VAL A 84 9.78 -8.24 -2.47
C VAL A 84 8.74 -7.31 -1.86
N MET A 85 8.28 -6.28 -2.58
CA MET A 85 7.20 -5.43 -2.11
C MET A 85 5.93 -6.26 -1.89
N ASN A 86 5.21 -5.95 -0.83
CA ASN A 86 3.92 -6.57 -0.56
C ASN A 86 2.93 -5.53 0.01
N PRO A 87 1.62 -5.79 -0.02
CA PRO A 87 0.60 -4.83 0.40
C PRO A 87 0.68 -4.45 1.88
N ASN A 88 1.20 -5.31 2.75
CA ASN A 88 1.30 -5.05 4.19
C ASN A 88 2.26 -3.91 4.54
N ARG A 89 3.11 -3.47 3.59
CA ARG A 89 3.86 -2.22 3.76
C ARG A 89 2.95 -1.03 4.11
N TYR A 90 1.73 -1.04 3.60
CA TYR A 90 0.73 0.01 3.83
C TYR A 90 -0.36 -0.40 4.81
N ALA A 91 -0.11 -1.42 5.63
CA ALA A 91 -1.09 -1.94 6.60
C ALA A 91 -1.55 -0.86 7.59
N SER A 92 -0.63 -0.03 8.12
CA SER A 92 -0.97 1.08 9.03
C SER A 92 -1.93 2.08 8.39
N THR A 93 -1.68 2.45 7.15
CA THR A 93 -2.57 3.34 6.38
C THR A 93 -3.92 2.70 6.11
N ALA A 94 -3.94 1.42 5.70
CA ALA A 94 -5.18 0.68 5.47
C ALA A 94 -6.01 0.54 6.75
N ILE A 95 -5.39 0.25 7.88
CA ILE A 95 -6.03 0.20 9.20
C ILE A 95 -6.61 1.57 9.57
N ALA A 96 -5.86 2.66 9.35
CA ALA A 96 -6.35 4.00 9.62
C ALA A 96 -7.62 4.32 8.82
N PHE A 97 -7.65 4.06 7.52
CA PHE A 97 -8.86 4.25 6.73
C PHE A 97 -10.00 3.31 7.15
N ALA A 98 -9.70 2.04 7.42
CA ALA A 98 -10.73 1.07 7.80
C ALA A 98 -11.40 1.40 9.14
N ARG A 99 -10.62 1.85 10.14
CA ARG A 99 -11.20 2.30 11.42
C ARG A 99 -12.06 3.55 11.31
N HIS A 100 -12.00 4.25 10.18
CA HIS A 100 -12.87 5.39 9.86
C HIS A 100 -13.95 5.03 8.84
N GLY A 101 -14.26 3.74 8.67
CA GLY A 101 -15.43 3.29 7.92
C GLY A 101 -15.18 2.98 6.45
N TYR A 102 -13.93 2.83 6.00
CA TYR A 102 -13.62 2.45 4.63
C TYR A 102 -13.32 0.96 4.49
N ALA A 103 -13.65 0.39 3.33
CA ALA A 103 -12.99 -0.80 2.83
C ALA A 103 -11.67 -0.35 2.18
N ALA A 104 -10.59 -0.39 2.95
CA ALA A 104 -9.26 0.04 2.53
C ALA A 104 -8.56 -1.10 1.81
N VAL A 105 -8.33 -0.94 0.51
CA VAL A 105 -7.71 -1.98 -0.33
C VAL A 105 -6.37 -1.46 -0.84
N VAL A 106 -5.30 -2.04 -0.32
CA VAL A 106 -3.95 -1.83 -0.86
C VAL A 106 -3.80 -2.70 -2.10
N VAL A 107 -3.52 -2.11 -3.23
CA VAL A 107 -3.30 -2.80 -4.51
C VAL A 107 -1.89 -2.49 -5.01
N LEU A 108 -1.10 -3.51 -5.22
CA LEU A 108 0.17 -3.36 -5.90
C LEU A 108 -0.05 -3.28 -7.41
N ARG A 109 0.54 -2.25 -8.04
CA ARG A 109 0.48 -2.09 -9.49
C ARG A 109 1.21 -3.22 -10.21
N GLN A 110 0.99 -3.35 -11.51
CA GLN A 110 1.69 -4.33 -12.33
C GLN A 110 3.22 -4.27 -12.16
N GLY A 111 3.85 -5.42 -12.07
CA GLY A 111 5.30 -5.56 -11.92
C GLY A 111 5.84 -5.31 -10.50
N TYR A 112 4.94 -5.17 -9.49
CA TYR A 112 5.30 -5.09 -8.09
C TYR A 112 4.79 -6.32 -7.34
N GLY A 113 5.59 -6.84 -6.42
CA GLY A 113 5.25 -8.03 -5.64
C GLY A 113 4.85 -9.20 -6.52
N GLN A 114 3.71 -9.79 -6.25
CA GLN A 114 3.13 -10.90 -7.03
C GLN A 114 2.16 -10.42 -8.12
N SER A 115 2.02 -9.11 -8.33
CA SER A 115 1.21 -8.58 -9.43
C SER A 115 1.81 -8.92 -10.78
N SER A 116 0.99 -9.43 -11.69
CA SER A 116 1.41 -9.78 -13.05
C SER A 116 1.78 -8.56 -13.89
N GLY A 117 2.51 -8.78 -14.97
CA GLY A 117 2.90 -7.74 -15.93
C GLY A 117 4.19 -7.02 -15.58
N ALA A 118 4.45 -5.90 -16.23
CA ALA A 118 5.65 -5.10 -16.07
C ALA A 118 5.36 -3.77 -15.37
N ALA A 119 6.30 -3.29 -14.56
CA ALA A 119 6.20 -1.97 -13.93
C ALA A 119 6.14 -0.85 -14.98
N GLU A 120 5.54 0.28 -14.60
CA GLU A 120 5.26 1.44 -15.44
C GLU A 120 6.49 2.06 -16.11
N TYR A 121 7.66 1.90 -15.51
CA TYR A 121 8.93 2.42 -16.05
C TYR A 121 9.81 1.36 -16.72
N ALA A 122 9.32 0.13 -16.89
CA ALA A 122 10.09 -0.99 -17.48
C ALA A 122 10.53 -0.75 -18.94
N GLY A 123 10.32 0.39 -19.51
CA GLY A 123 10.78 0.78 -20.84
C GLY A 123 11.41 2.17 -20.89
N GLY A 124 11.61 2.83 -19.73
CA GLY A 124 12.14 4.20 -19.68
C GLY A 124 13.50 4.29 -19.01
N SER A 125 14.45 4.98 -19.65
CA SER A 125 15.67 5.45 -18.96
C SER A 125 15.41 6.81 -18.31
N CYS A 126 16.32 7.27 -17.44
CA CYS A 126 16.22 8.62 -16.89
C CYS A 126 16.24 9.72 -17.97
N ALA A 127 16.86 9.46 -19.11
CA ALA A 127 16.86 10.38 -20.25
C ALA A 127 15.49 10.41 -20.98
N GLN A 128 14.70 9.35 -20.87
CA GLN A 128 13.36 9.25 -21.49
C GLN A 128 12.39 8.54 -20.52
N PRO A 129 12.00 9.21 -19.42
CA PRO A 129 11.22 8.57 -18.35
C PRO A 129 9.73 8.41 -18.70
N HIS A 130 9.26 8.98 -19.81
CA HIS A 130 7.87 8.87 -20.28
C HIS A 130 6.82 9.06 -19.18
N HIS A 131 6.92 10.13 -18.38
CA HIS A 131 6.09 10.37 -17.20
C HIS A 131 4.59 10.22 -17.48
N GLN A 132 4.08 10.84 -18.55
CA GLN A 132 2.67 10.75 -18.88
C GLN A 132 2.23 9.32 -19.20
N LEU A 133 3.00 8.60 -20.03
CA LEU A 133 2.68 7.21 -20.40
C LEU A 133 2.73 6.28 -19.18
N ALA A 134 3.70 6.47 -18.28
CA ALA A 134 3.80 5.71 -17.03
C ALA A 134 2.56 5.92 -16.17
N GLY A 135 2.15 7.17 -15.95
CA GLY A 135 0.92 7.48 -15.20
C GLY A 135 -0.35 6.92 -15.85
N GLU A 136 -0.43 6.92 -17.19
CA GLU A 136 -1.57 6.35 -17.92
C GLU A 136 -1.65 4.83 -17.79
N ARG A 137 -0.53 4.12 -17.81
CA ARG A 137 -0.47 2.66 -17.57
C ARG A 137 -0.89 2.32 -16.14
N ASP A 138 -0.40 3.08 -15.17
CA ASP A 138 -0.82 2.93 -13.77
C ASP A 138 -2.31 3.21 -13.59
N ARG A 139 -2.81 4.29 -14.18
CA ARG A 139 -4.25 4.61 -14.23
C ARG A 139 -5.07 3.42 -14.72
N ASP A 140 -4.69 2.82 -15.84
CA ASP A 140 -5.43 1.72 -16.45
C ASP A 140 -5.46 0.49 -15.52
N THR A 141 -4.35 0.19 -14.85
CA THR A 141 -4.26 -0.84 -13.81
C THR A 141 -5.18 -0.52 -12.63
N LEU A 142 -5.13 0.70 -12.11
CA LEU A 142 -5.90 1.11 -10.92
C LEU A 142 -7.41 1.23 -11.20
N LEU A 143 -7.80 1.64 -12.40
CA LEU A 143 -9.21 1.63 -12.82
C LEU A 143 -9.76 0.19 -12.94
N ALA A 144 -8.96 -0.75 -13.47
CA ALA A 144 -9.32 -2.16 -13.51
C ALA A 144 -9.44 -2.75 -12.10
N ALA A 145 -8.51 -2.41 -11.19
CA ALA A 145 -8.59 -2.81 -9.79
C ALA A 145 -9.84 -2.25 -9.10
N LEU A 146 -10.13 -0.95 -9.24
CA LEU A 146 -11.31 -0.32 -8.67
C LEU A 146 -12.61 -0.97 -9.16
N LYS A 147 -12.67 -1.31 -10.45
CA LYS A 147 -13.81 -2.04 -11.02
C LYS A 147 -13.98 -3.42 -10.38
N ALA A 148 -12.92 -4.19 -10.21
CA ALA A 148 -12.97 -5.52 -9.58
C ALA A 148 -13.32 -5.44 -8.08
N ILE A 149 -12.76 -4.47 -7.36
CA ILE A 149 -13.07 -4.22 -5.94
C ILE A 149 -14.56 -3.90 -5.75
N ARG A 150 -15.15 -3.07 -6.60
CA ARG A 150 -16.55 -2.69 -6.52
C ARG A 150 -17.55 -3.82 -6.80
N GLN A 151 -17.08 -4.95 -7.29
CA GLN A 151 -17.87 -6.17 -7.43
C GLN A 151 -17.93 -6.99 -6.14
N GLN A 152 -17.13 -6.65 -5.16
CA GLN A 152 -17.10 -7.34 -3.87
C GLN A 152 -18.30 -6.90 -3.01
N PRO A 153 -18.93 -7.82 -2.26
CA PRO A 153 -20.14 -7.52 -1.49
C PRO A 153 -19.93 -6.50 -0.37
N TRP A 154 -18.69 -6.37 0.10
CA TRP A 154 -18.31 -5.43 1.17
C TRP A 154 -17.90 -4.04 0.65
N ALA A 155 -17.83 -3.82 -0.66
CA ALA A 155 -17.39 -2.58 -1.26
C ALA A 155 -18.55 -1.74 -1.79
N SER A 156 -18.60 -0.46 -1.46
CA SER A 156 -19.54 0.46 -2.07
C SER A 156 -19.29 0.61 -3.57
N PRO A 157 -20.29 0.39 -4.43
CA PRO A 157 -20.12 0.61 -5.87
C PRO A 157 -20.06 2.10 -6.25
N LYS A 158 -20.48 3.00 -5.33
CA LYS A 158 -20.71 4.42 -5.63
C LYS A 158 -19.76 5.39 -4.96
N GLN A 159 -18.94 4.93 -3.99
CA GLN A 159 -18.10 5.83 -3.21
C GLN A 159 -16.68 5.27 -3.11
N ALA A 160 -15.70 6.09 -3.51
CA ALA A 160 -14.29 5.75 -3.37
C ALA A 160 -13.42 7.00 -3.15
N VAL A 161 -12.30 6.80 -2.47
CA VAL A 161 -11.15 7.71 -2.40
C VAL A 161 -9.92 7.03 -2.95
N LEU A 162 -9.08 7.79 -3.64
CA LEU A 162 -7.80 7.32 -4.18
C LEU A 162 -6.68 7.78 -3.25
N VAL A 163 -5.82 6.88 -2.83
CA VAL A 163 -4.73 7.18 -1.88
C VAL A 163 -3.41 6.63 -2.43
N GLY A 164 -2.37 7.43 -2.45
CA GLY A 164 -1.09 6.96 -2.95
C GLY A 164 0.09 7.75 -2.44
N MET A 165 1.24 7.07 -2.38
CA MET A 165 2.52 7.64 -1.96
C MET A 165 3.51 7.66 -3.12
N SER A 166 4.34 8.71 -3.22
CA SER A 166 5.42 8.76 -4.20
C SER A 166 4.91 8.54 -5.64
N SER A 167 5.46 7.58 -6.39
CA SER A 167 4.93 7.22 -7.72
C SER A 167 3.48 6.76 -7.67
N GLY A 168 3.02 6.17 -6.57
CA GLY A 168 1.61 5.84 -6.35
C GLY A 168 0.73 7.07 -6.22
N GLY A 169 1.20 8.11 -5.55
CA GLY A 169 0.52 9.41 -5.52
C GLY A 169 0.37 10.00 -6.92
N PHE A 170 1.44 10.00 -7.71
CA PHE A 170 1.41 10.39 -9.12
C PHE A 170 0.42 9.56 -9.95
N ALA A 171 0.39 8.23 -9.75
CA ALA A 171 -0.54 7.31 -10.39
C ALA A 171 -2.01 7.62 -10.02
N MET A 172 -2.28 7.98 -8.76
CA MET A 172 -3.62 8.37 -8.32
C MET A 172 -4.09 9.69 -8.94
N LEU A 173 -3.18 10.66 -9.17
CA LEU A 173 -3.50 11.88 -9.91
C LEU A 173 -3.83 11.59 -11.38
N ALA A 174 -3.07 10.70 -12.02
CA ALA A 174 -3.37 10.22 -13.37
C ALA A 174 -4.73 9.50 -13.45
N THR A 175 -5.05 8.69 -12.42
CA THR A 175 -6.34 7.98 -12.28
C THR A 175 -7.48 8.97 -12.10
N GLY A 176 -7.30 9.96 -11.24
CA GLY A 176 -8.28 11.04 -11.03
C GLY A 176 -8.55 11.86 -12.27
N ALA A 177 -7.56 12.08 -13.13
CA ALA A 177 -7.71 12.80 -14.40
C ALA A 177 -8.64 12.09 -15.41
N ALA A 178 -8.98 10.82 -15.19
CA ALA A 178 -10.01 10.09 -15.93
C ALA A 178 -11.43 10.32 -15.36
N ASN A 179 -11.57 11.00 -14.23
CA ASN A 179 -12.84 11.27 -13.53
C ASN A 179 -13.71 10.00 -13.36
N PRO A 180 -13.16 8.90 -12.79
CA PRO A 180 -13.93 7.67 -12.67
C PRO A 180 -15.17 7.87 -11.80
N PRO A 181 -16.35 7.38 -12.24
CA PRO A 181 -17.61 7.59 -11.52
C PRO A 181 -17.51 7.14 -10.05
N GLY A 182 -18.03 7.99 -9.13
CA GLY A 182 -18.07 7.69 -7.70
C GLY A 182 -16.74 7.80 -6.96
N VAL A 183 -15.67 8.23 -7.61
CA VAL A 183 -14.45 8.69 -6.91
C VAL A 183 -14.67 10.14 -6.51
N GLN A 184 -14.57 10.41 -5.20
CA GLN A 184 -14.95 11.70 -4.61
C GLN A 184 -13.75 12.49 -4.06
N ALA A 185 -12.59 11.82 -3.88
CA ALA A 185 -11.39 12.47 -3.33
C ALA A 185 -10.12 11.74 -3.76
N ILE A 186 -9.02 12.48 -3.82
CA ILE A 186 -7.66 11.95 -4.01
C ILE A 186 -6.82 12.45 -2.84
N ILE A 187 -6.05 11.56 -2.21
CA ILE A 187 -5.09 11.89 -1.15
C ILE A 187 -3.71 11.47 -1.64
N ASN A 188 -2.87 12.46 -1.83
CA ASN A 188 -1.54 12.34 -2.40
C ASN A 188 -0.49 12.60 -1.31
N PHE A 189 0.19 11.53 -0.87
CA PHE A 189 1.27 11.58 0.09
C PHE A 189 2.62 11.63 -0.63
N ASP A 190 3.34 12.73 -0.51
CA ASP A 190 4.67 12.93 -1.12
C ASP A 190 4.74 12.45 -2.58
N GLY A 191 3.66 12.67 -3.35
CA GLY A 191 3.47 12.05 -4.65
C GLY A 191 4.26 12.72 -5.75
N GLY A 192 4.98 11.91 -6.52
CA GLY A 192 5.79 12.37 -7.64
C GLY A 192 6.50 11.20 -8.30
N ARG A 193 7.32 11.51 -9.31
CA ARG A 193 8.06 10.50 -10.08
C ARG A 193 9.38 11.05 -10.58
N GLY A 194 10.37 10.18 -10.73
CA GLY A 194 11.65 10.53 -11.35
C GLY A 194 12.64 11.24 -10.43
N ALA A 195 12.44 11.25 -9.12
CA ALA A 195 13.45 11.72 -8.18
C ALA A 195 14.64 10.76 -8.17
N LEU A 196 15.87 11.29 -8.21
CA LEU A 196 17.11 10.50 -8.16
C LEU A 196 17.73 10.54 -6.77
N ASP A 197 18.02 11.74 -6.27
CA ASP A 197 18.75 11.96 -5.02
C ASP A 197 18.18 13.11 -4.18
N GLY A 198 16.95 13.52 -4.46
CA GLY A 198 16.28 14.67 -3.85
C GLY A 198 16.79 16.03 -4.33
N LYS A 199 17.81 16.07 -5.21
CA LYS A 199 18.34 17.30 -5.81
C LYS A 199 18.14 17.34 -7.30
N SER A 200 18.09 16.18 -7.93
CA SER A 200 17.94 16.00 -9.37
C SER A 200 16.73 15.12 -9.71
N PHE A 201 16.17 15.35 -10.90
CA PHE A 201 15.00 14.64 -11.40
C PHE A 201 15.25 14.20 -12.84
N CYS A 202 14.76 13.02 -13.18
CA CYS A 202 14.65 12.57 -14.55
C CYS A 202 13.58 13.40 -15.26
N ASP A 203 13.96 14.23 -16.20
CA ASP A 203 13.05 15.07 -17.01
C ASP A 203 12.00 15.82 -16.17
N GLN A 204 12.44 16.71 -15.30
CA GLN A 204 11.52 17.53 -14.50
C GLN A 204 10.51 18.30 -15.36
N PRO A 205 10.85 18.89 -16.52
CA PRO A 205 9.86 19.55 -17.38
C PRO A 205 8.75 18.61 -17.85
N GLY A 206 9.08 17.38 -18.24
CA GLY A 206 8.09 16.36 -18.62
C GLY A 206 7.20 15.92 -17.47
N LEU A 207 7.76 15.83 -16.25
CA LEU A 207 6.97 15.57 -15.04
C LEU A 207 5.96 16.70 -14.79
N LEU A 208 6.40 17.96 -14.81
CA LEU A 208 5.53 19.10 -14.59
C LEU A 208 4.46 19.22 -15.69
N LYS A 209 4.81 18.92 -16.95
CA LYS A 209 3.84 18.85 -18.05
C LYS A 209 2.77 17.79 -17.80
N ALA A 210 3.15 16.57 -17.41
CA ALA A 210 2.20 15.50 -17.09
C ALA A 210 1.24 15.91 -15.96
N LEU A 211 1.77 16.53 -14.89
CA LEU A 211 0.95 17.03 -13.79
C LEU A 211 -0.01 18.15 -14.23
N THR A 212 0.42 19.08 -15.08
CA THR A 212 -0.45 20.11 -15.68
C THR A 212 -1.58 19.47 -16.49
N ASP A 213 -1.25 18.47 -17.33
CA ASP A 213 -2.25 17.76 -18.14
C ASP A 213 -3.26 16.97 -17.27
N TYR A 214 -2.83 16.41 -16.13
CA TYR A 214 -3.74 15.74 -15.19
C TYR A 214 -4.62 16.75 -14.44
N GLY A 215 -4.03 17.84 -13.95
CA GLY A 215 -4.75 18.91 -13.26
C GLY A 215 -5.82 19.56 -14.13
N LYS A 216 -5.52 19.79 -15.42
CA LYS A 216 -6.49 20.34 -16.39
C LYS A 216 -7.71 19.45 -16.60
N ARG A 217 -7.55 18.12 -16.48
CA ARG A 217 -8.63 17.16 -16.78
C ARG A 217 -9.44 16.75 -15.56
N THR A 218 -8.86 16.82 -14.35
CA THR A 218 -9.55 16.35 -13.15
C THR A 218 -10.59 17.33 -12.65
N THR A 219 -11.75 16.80 -12.25
CA THR A 219 -12.75 17.52 -11.46
C THR A 219 -12.81 17.05 -10.02
N ILE A 220 -12.01 16.01 -9.68
CA ILE A 220 -12.01 15.40 -8.37
C ILE A 220 -11.11 16.20 -7.42
N PRO A 221 -11.62 16.63 -6.24
CA PRO A 221 -10.81 17.31 -5.25
C PRO A 221 -9.64 16.45 -4.77
N SER A 222 -8.46 17.07 -4.61
CA SER A 222 -7.27 16.38 -4.10
C SER A 222 -6.62 17.11 -2.93
N LEU A 223 -6.08 16.32 -2.01
CA LEU A 223 -5.27 16.78 -0.88
C LEU A 223 -3.83 16.29 -1.08
N TRP A 224 -2.88 17.20 -1.06
CA TRP A 224 -1.46 16.92 -1.17
C TRP A 224 -0.77 17.18 0.16
N LEU A 225 -0.12 16.13 0.70
CA LEU A 225 0.60 16.19 1.96
C LEU A 225 2.08 15.90 1.67
N TYR A 226 2.95 16.85 2.02
CA TYR A 226 4.40 16.70 1.82
C TYR A 226 5.16 17.05 3.09
N ALA A 227 6.06 16.16 3.51
CA ALA A 227 6.89 16.38 4.68
C ALA A 227 7.98 17.44 4.43
N ALA A 228 8.26 18.25 5.46
CA ALA A 228 9.26 19.33 5.37
C ALA A 228 10.67 18.82 5.08
N ASN A 229 10.98 17.56 5.43
CA ASN A 229 12.27 16.91 5.21
C ASN A 229 12.18 15.74 4.22
N ASP A 230 11.23 15.78 3.27
CA ASP A 230 11.19 14.81 2.18
C ASP A 230 12.49 14.91 1.34
N ARG A 231 13.21 13.79 1.26
CA ARG A 231 14.47 13.71 0.49
C ARG A 231 14.26 13.37 -0.97
N ALA A 232 13.10 12.81 -1.34
CA ALA A 232 12.78 12.54 -2.75
C ALA A 232 12.19 13.78 -3.42
N PHE A 233 11.20 14.42 -2.78
CA PHE A 233 10.55 15.64 -3.27
C PHE A 233 10.65 16.78 -2.23
N PRO A 234 11.83 17.42 -2.12
CA PRO A 234 12.00 18.55 -1.20
C PRO A 234 10.97 19.65 -1.41
N PRO A 235 10.70 20.52 -0.43
CA PRO A 235 9.62 21.51 -0.47
C PRO A 235 9.54 22.36 -1.74
N ALA A 236 10.69 22.70 -2.35
CA ALA A 236 10.73 23.44 -3.60
C ALA A 236 10.18 22.61 -4.77
N ALA A 237 10.55 21.34 -4.87
CA ALA A 237 10.06 20.42 -5.90
C ALA A 237 8.57 20.13 -5.71
N ALA A 238 8.15 19.83 -4.48
CA ALA A 238 6.75 19.61 -4.12
C ALA A 238 5.89 20.82 -4.52
N LYS A 239 6.35 22.04 -4.23
CA LYS A 239 5.66 23.27 -4.61
C LYS A 239 5.60 23.49 -6.13
N ALA A 240 6.67 23.17 -6.87
CA ALA A 240 6.67 23.25 -8.32
C ALA A 240 5.66 22.27 -8.94
N MET A 241 5.63 21.01 -8.46
CA MET A 241 4.66 20.00 -8.89
C MET A 241 3.23 20.41 -8.57
N PHE A 242 2.98 20.89 -7.36
CA PHE A 242 1.66 21.42 -6.95
C PHE A 242 1.21 22.57 -7.85
N SER A 243 2.08 23.56 -8.10
CA SER A 243 1.76 24.71 -8.95
C SER A 243 1.45 24.29 -10.39
N ALA A 244 2.18 23.30 -10.92
CA ALA A 244 1.91 22.72 -12.24
C ALA A 244 0.52 22.05 -12.30
N TYR A 245 0.17 21.27 -11.29
CA TYR A 245 -1.12 20.60 -11.24
C TYR A 245 -2.29 21.59 -11.06
N GLN A 246 -2.12 22.63 -10.25
CA GLN A 246 -3.15 23.63 -9.96
C GLN A 246 -3.37 24.64 -11.12
N LYS A 247 -2.41 24.73 -12.05
CA LYS A 247 -2.31 25.81 -13.05
C LYS A 247 -3.61 26.13 -13.78
N ASP A 248 -4.36 25.09 -14.17
CA ASP A 248 -5.58 25.24 -14.97
C ASP A 248 -6.86 25.03 -14.11
N GLY A 249 -6.77 25.25 -12.79
CA GLY A 249 -7.93 25.28 -11.90
C GLY A 249 -8.30 23.96 -11.25
N ALA A 250 -7.38 22.96 -11.19
CA ALA A 250 -7.63 21.72 -10.45
C ALA A 250 -8.05 22.01 -9.00
N PRO A 251 -9.09 21.35 -8.48
CA PRO A 251 -9.52 21.50 -7.09
C PRO A 251 -8.52 20.77 -6.16
N VAL A 252 -7.48 21.48 -5.71
CA VAL A 252 -6.39 20.90 -4.94
C VAL A 252 -6.04 21.75 -3.72
N LYS A 253 -5.74 21.07 -2.60
CA LYS A 253 -5.19 21.64 -1.36
C LYS A 253 -3.79 21.11 -1.12
N PHE A 254 -2.89 21.97 -0.68
CA PHE A 254 -1.54 21.61 -0.23
C PHE A 254 -1.41 21.76 1.27
N VAL A 255 -0.82 20.77 1.91
CA VAL A 255 -0.48 20.78 3.34
C VAL A 255 1.01 20.46 3.49
N ALA A 256 1.77 21.44 3.96
CA ALA A 256 3.14 21.21 4.40
C ALA A 256 3.08 20.49 5.76
N MET A 257 3.49 19.23 5.78
CA MET A 257 3.60 18.43 6.99
C MET A 257 4.89 18.75 7.74
N PRO A 258 4.93 18.59 9.06
CA PRO A 258 6.18 18.64 9.80
C PRO A 258 7.22 17.65 9.28
N ALA A 259 8.48 17.83 9.68
CA ALA A 259 9.51 16.82 9.44
C ALA A 259 9.16 15.50 10.16
N PHE A 260 9.42 14.38 9.50
CA PHE A 260 9.21 13.05 10.05
C PHE A 260 10.48 12.21 9.92
N GLY A 261 10.97 11.69 11.04
CA GLY A 261 12.18 10.88 11.08
C GLY A 261 13.36 11.55 10.38
N GLU A 262 14.25 10.75 9.82
CA GLU A 262 15.39 11.24 9.04
C GLU A 262 15.02 11.59 7.59
N ASN A 263 13.96 11.01 7.07
CA ASN A 263 13.46 11.22 5.72
C ASN A 263 11.93 11.17 5.74
N GLY A 264 11.30 12.32 5.58
CA GLY A 264 9.86 12.43 5.63
C GLY A 264 9.11 11.74 4.50
N HIS A 265 9.79 11.34 3.42
CA HIS A 265 9.17 10.68 2.25
C HIS A 265 8.40 9.40 2.60
N THR A 266 8.67 8.80 3.75
CA THR A 266 8.05 7.53 4.16
C THR A 266 6.95 7.69 5.21
N PHE A 267 6.46 8.90 5.49
CA PHE A 267 5.52 9.09 6.60
C PHE A 267 4.17 8.39 6.39
N MET A 268 3.71 8.18 5.17
CA MET A 268 2.47 7.46 4.91
C MET A 268 2.50 6.01 5.42
N ASP A 269 3.61 5.31 5.25
CA ASP A 269 3.76 3.90 5.63
C ASP A 269 4.35 3.70 7.03
N SER A 270 5.03 4.71 7.56
CA SER A 270 5.85 4.59 8.77
C SER A 270 5.38 5.46 9.95
N ALA A 271 4.72 6.59 9.69
CA ALA A 271 4.26 7.47 10.76
C ALA A 271 2.98 6.92 11.43
N PRO A 272 2.79 7.20 12.73
CA PRO A 272 1.53 6.92 13.38
C PRO A 272 0.41 7.75 12.74
N GLU A 273 -0.80 7.22 12.72
CA GLU A 273 -1.99 7.88 12.16
C GLU A 273 -2.17 9.32 12.66
N ALA A 274 -1.95 9.56 13.95
CA ALA A 274 -2.08 10.88 14.56
C ALA A 274 -1.20 11.97 13.90
N PHE A 275 -0.13 11.58 13.20
CA PHE A 275 0.74 12.52 12.51
C PHE A 275 0.05 13.16 11.30
N TRP A 276 -0.74 12.40 10.55
CA TRP A 276 -1.27 12.83 9.26
C TRP A 276 -2.81 12.78 9.15
N TRP A 277 -3.53 12.12 10.05
CA TRP A 277 -4.97 11.95 9.91
C TRP A 277 -5.76 13.25 10.01
N LYS A 278 -5.37 14.18 10.87
CA LYS A 278 -6.13 15.42 11.07
C LYS A 278 -6.38 16.23 9.78
N PRO A 279 -5.37 16.55 8.95
CA PRO A 279 -5.63 17.22 7.67
C PRO A 279 -6.44 16.33 6.70
N VAL A 280 -6.26 15.02 6.71
CA VAL A 280 -7.05 14.08 5.91
C VAL A 280 -8.51 14.08 6.36
N ALA A 281 -8.80 13.95 7.65
CA ALA A 281 -10.14 14.00 8.21
C ALA A 281 -10.88 15.29 7.84
N ASN A 282 -10.23 16.44 8.00
CA ASN A 282 -10.78 17.73 7.62
C ASN A 282 -11.12 17.82 6.13
N PHE A 283 -10.30 17.23 5.29
CA PHE A 283 -10.53 17.19 3.86
C PHE A 283 -11.68 16.24 3.50
N LEU A 284 -11.71 15.02 4.05
CA LEU A 284 -12.78 14.04 3.84
C LEU A 284 -14.14 14.58 4.32
N GLN A 285 -14.18 15.26 5.45
CA GLN A 285 -15.39 15.92 5.95
C GLN A 285 -15.97 16.93 4.94
N GLN A 286 -15.10 17.72 4.29
CA GLN A 286 -15.51 18.69 3.26
C GLN A 286 -16.06 18.03 2.01
N GLN A 287 -15.72 16.74 1.77
CA GLN A 287 -16.22 15.94 0.67
C GLN A 287 -17.44 15.08 1.07
N ALA A 288 -18.00 15.28 2.27
CA ALA A 288 -19.07 14.46 2.83
C ALA A 288 -18.73 12.95 2.88
N LEU A 289 -17.48 12.63 3.14
CA LEU A 289 -16.95 11.28 3.26
C LEU A 289 -16.70 10.91 4.73
N PRO A 290 -16.67 9.63 5.11
CA PRO A 290 -16.36 9.20 6.47
C PRO A 290 -15.00 9.72 6.96
N TYR A 291 -14.94 10.22 8.19
CA TYR A 291 -13.72 10.78 8.79
C TYR A 291 -13.62 10.55 10.31
N GLN A 292 -14.72 10.16 10.95
CA GLN A 292 -14.74 9.84 12.38
C GLN A 292 -14.44 8.37 12.62
N PRO A 293 -13.77 8.00 13.71
CA PRO A 293 -13.49 6.61 14.01
C PRO A 293 -14.78 5.86 14.36
N ILE A 294 -14.92 4.67 13.78
CA ILE A 294 -15.97 3.68 14.08
C ILE A 294 -15.43 2.49 14.87
N ALA A 295 -14.11 2.39 14.99
CA ALA A 295 -13.42 1.35 15.73
C ALA A 295 -12.21 1.95 16.46
N GLU A 296 -12.07 1.60 17.73
CA GLU A 296 -10.89 1.98 18.53
C GLU A 296 -9.89 0.81 18.52
N LEU A 297 -8.65 1.11 18.11
CA LEU A 297 -7.60 0.11 18.14
C LEU A 297 -7.16 -0.13 19.60
N PRO A 298 -7.01 -1.38 20.04
CA PRO A 298 -6.53 -1.66 21.38
C PRO A 298 -5.12 -1.11 21.56
N GLN A 299 -4.88 -0.47 22.68
CA GLN A 299 -3.52 -0.20 23.11
C GLN A 299 -2.93 -1.52 23.63
N THR A 300 -2.16 -2.18 22.81
CA THR A 300 -1.55 -3.45 23.19
C THR A 300 -0.37 -3.17 24.12
N GLN A 301 -0.49 -3.59 25.38
CA GLN A 301 0.63 -3.61 26.29
C GLN A 301 1.31 -4.98 26.21
N LEU A 302 2.30 -5.10 25.34
CA LEU A 302 3.14 -6.29 25.32
C LEU A 302 4.17 -6.20 26.46
N PRO A 303 4.33 -7.25 27.27
CA PRO A 303 5.35 -7.25 28.32
C PRO A 303 6.74 -7.18 27.69
N VAL A 304 7.58 -6.29 28.22
CA VAL A 304 8.97 -6.14 27.74
C VAL A 304 9.80 -7.30 28.26
N PRO A 305 10.48 -8.08 27.39
CA PRO A 305 11.37 -9.16 27.83
C PRO A 305 12.48 -8.64 28.77
N SER A 306 12.63 -9.28 29.92
CA SER A 306 13.60 -8.84 30.94
C SER A 306 15.05 -9.03 30.52
N VAL A 307 15.30 -9.94 29.57
CA VAL A 307 16.65 -10.26 29.06
C VAL A 307 17.22 -9.19 28.13
N LEU A 308 16.36 -8.31 27.57
CA LEU A 308 16.79 -7.28 26.61
C LEU A 308 17.66 -6.19 27.28
N ASN A 309 18.72 -5.80 26.61
CA ASN A 309 19.50 -4.60 26.93
C ASN A 309 18.71 -3.32 26.55
N ASP A 310 19.26 -2.15 26.75
CA ASP A 310 18.58 -0.87 26.50
C ASP A 310 18.21 -0.67 25.03
N GLU A 311 19.06 -1.12 24.10
CA GLU A 311 18.80 -1.06 22.65
C GLU A 311 17.65 -2.00 22.27
N GLY A 312 17.70 -3.24 22.75
CA GLY A 312 16.62 -4.22 22.54
C GLY A 312 15.29 -3.79 23.14
N ARG A 313 15.31 -3.17 24.33
CA ARG A 313 14.10 -2.59 24.95
C ARG A 313 13.50 -1.48 24.10
N LYS A 314 14.34 -0.59 23.57
CA LYS A 314 13.88 0.48 22.67
C LYS A 314 13.27 -0.10 21.39
N ALA A 315 13.95 -1.05 20.75
CA ALA A 315 13.45 -1.72 19.55
C ALA A 315 12.12 -2.45 19.82
N PHE A 316 11.97 -3.10 20.99
CA PHE A 316 10.72 -3.76 21.38
C PHE A 316 9.59 -2.76 21.64
N GLN A 317 9.86 -1.60 22.25
CA GLN A 317 8.87 -0.54 22.44
C GLN A 317 8.38 0.04 21.10
N GLU A 318 9.29 0.25 20.15
CA GLU A 318 8.95 0.67 18.78
C GLU A 318 8.11 -0.40 18.07
N TYR A 319 8.47 -1.68 18.24
CA TYR A 319 7.70 -2.81 17.73
C TYR A 319 6.27 -2.83 18.31
N ALA A 320 6.13 -2.74 19.63
CA ALA A 320 4.84 -2.80 20.31
C ALA A 320 3.91 -1.64 19.89
N ALA A 321 4.45 -0.44 19.74
CA ALA A 321 3.70 0.75 19.32
C ALA A 321 3.33 0.75 17.82
N SER A 322 4.00 -0.05 17.01
CA SER A 322 3.88 -0.02 15.55
C SER A 322 2.63 -0.77 15.05
N GLN A 323 1.98 -0.24 14.02
CA GLN A 323 0.91 -0.90 13.26
C GLN A 323 1.43 -1.48 11.92
N ARG A 324 2.72 -1.76 11.83
CA ARG A 324 3.40 -2.31 10.64
C ARG A 324 3.21 -3.82 10.54
N TYR A 325 1.98 -4.27 10.33
CA TYR A 325 1.65 -5.70 10.15
C TYR A 325 2.15 -6.21 8.78
N GLU A 326 2.49 -7.48 8.57
CA GLU A 326 2.76 -8.52 9.58
C GLU A 326 4.10 -8.24 10.23
N LYS A 327 4.19 -8.40 11.54
CA LYS A 327 5.41 -8.14 12.31
C LYS A 327 5.69 -9.26 13.32
N ALA A 328 6.98 -9.50 13.63
CA ALA A 328 7.39 -10.44 14.65
C ALA A 328 8.63 -9.93 15.41
N PHE A 329 8.78 -10.37 16.65
CA PHE A 329 9.96 -10.12 17.48
C PHE A 329 10.44 -11.45 18.07
N ALA A 330 11.72 -11.75 17.83
CA ALA A 330 12.39 -12.96 18.35
C ALA A 330 13.50 -12.55 19.33
N ILE A 331 13.75 -13.41 20.32
CA ILE A 331 14.79 -13.21 21.34
C ILE A 331 15.51 -14.51 21.63
N ASP A 332 16.68 -14.41 22.24
CA ASP A 332 17.33 -15.54 22.92
C ASP A 332 17.49 -15.31 24.43
N ALA A 333 18.05 -16.27 25.12
CA ALA A 333 18.25 -16.23 26.57
C ALA A 333 19.33 -15.19 27.00
N GLN A 334 20.17 -14.71 26.08
CA GLN A 334 21.24 -13.76 26.30
C GLN A 334 20.82 -12.32 25.99
N GLY A 335 19.64 -12.12 25.40
CA GLY A 335 19.12 -10.82 25.03
C GLY A 335 19.47 -10.38 23.60
N ASP A 336 20.01 -11.28 22.78
CA ASP A 336 20.09 -11.08 21.34
C ASP A 336 18.67 -11.09 20.77
N TRP A 337 18.39 -10.23 19.78
CA TRP A 337 17.03 -10.05 19.28
C TRP A 337 16.97 -9.86 17.77
N GLY A 338 15.80 -10.09 17.20
CA GLY A 338 15.50 -9.81 15.81
C GLY A 338 14.08 -9.32 15.63
N VAL A 339 13.87 -8.36 14.78
CA VAL A 339 12.55 -7.79 14.47
C VAL A 339 12.29 -7.82 12.97
N SER A 340 11.05 -8.17 12.62
CA SER A 340 10.55 -8.12 11.26
C SER A 340 9.28 -7.30 11.20
N TYR A 341 9.12 -6.56 10.09
CA TYR A 341 7.93 -5.76 9.78
C TYR A 341 7.52 -5.97 8.32
N TRP A 342 6.25 -5.76 8.04
CA TRP A 342 5.70 -5.75 6.68
C TRP A 342 5.92 -7.06 5.90
N ALA A 343 5.92 -8.18 6.59
CA ALA A 343 5.95 -9.47 5.93
C ALA A 343 4.61 -9.75 5.20
N ARG A 344 4.61 -10.66 4.26
CA ARG A 344 3.40 -11.06 3.53
C ARG A 344 2.45 -11.86 4.41
N THR A 345 3.04 -12.69 5.28
CA THR A 345 2.32 -13.58 6.20
C THR A 345 2.92 -13.52 7.61
N ARG A 346 2.18 -14.06 8.58
CA ARG A 346 2.67 -14.24 9.96
C ARG A 346 3.91 -15.13 9.99
N ASP A 347 3.92 -16.21 9.20
CA ASP A 347 5.03 -17.17 9.15
C ASP A 347 6.29 -16.51 8.57
N GLU A 348 6.18 -15.74 7.48
CA GLU A 348 7.30 -14.99 6.92
C GLU A 348 7.85 -13.96 7.92
N ALA A 349 6.98 -13.28 8.70
CA ALA A 349 7.40 -12.39 9.77
C ALA A 349 8.20 -13.13 10.83
N ALA A 350 7.70 -14.30 11.25
CA ALA A 350 8.32 -15.17 12.24
C ALA A 350 9.72 -15.66 11.79
N GLU A 351 9.81 -16.22 10.59
CA GLU A 351 11.05 -16.70 10.01
C GLU A 351 12.09 -15.57 9.87
N SER A 352 11.66 -14.39 9.42
CA SER A 352 12.53 -13.23 9.27
C SER A 352 13.06 -12.74 10.62
N ALA A 353 12.20 -12.64 11.65
CA ALA A 353 12.61 -12.21 12.99
C ALA A 353 13.60 -13.22 13.62
N LEU A 354 13.33 -14.52 13.51
CA LEU A 354 14.25 -15.58 13.94
C LEU A 354 15.60 -15.49 13.22
N GLY A 355 15.56 -15.29 11.89
CA GLY A 355 16.77 -15.13 11.08
C GLY A 355 17.61 -13.90 11.46
N TYR A 356 16.98 -12.77 11.80
CA TYR A 356 17.68 -11.57 12.27
C TYR A 356 18.27 -11.76 13.68
N CYS A 357 17.54 -12.40 14.60
CA CYS A 357 18.05 -12.75 15.91
C CYS A 357 19.27 -13.71 15.79
N ALA A 358 19.16 -14.76 14.99
CA ALA A 358 20.25 -15.72 14.79
C ALA A 358 21.54 -15.08 14.21
N LYS A 359 21.44 -14.03 13.42
CA LYS A 359 22.59 -13.27 12.89
C LYS A 359 23.34 -12.47 13.95
N GLN A 360 22.71 -12.16 15.07
CA GLN A 360 23.35 -11.45 16.19
C GLN A 360 24.03 -12.40 17.16
N GLN A 361 23.69 -13.69 17.12
CA GLN A 361 24.24 -14.69 18.02
C GLN A 361 25.70 -15.03 17.71
N GLU A 362 26.50 -15.21 18.75
CA GLU A 362 27.81 -15.88 18.65
C GLU A 362 27.62 -17.38 18.44
N ALA A 363 28.51 -18.00 17.69
CA ALA A 363 28.46 -19.43 17.39
C ALA A 363 28.43 -20.29 18.68
N GLY A 364 27.44 -21.22 18.77
CA GLY A 364 27.31 -22.16 19.88
C GLY A 364 26.37 -21.75 21.01
N LYS A 365 25.65 -20.62 20.89
CA LYS A 365 24.64 -20.18 21.86
C LYS A 365 23.29 -20.87 21.64
N ALA A 366 22.42 -20.80 22.67
CA ALA A 366 21.04 -21.29 22.59
C ALA A 366 20.25 -20.54 21.50
N GLY A 367 19.44 -21.27 20.73
CA GLY A 367 18.74 -20.71 19.59
C GLY A 367 17.72 -19.63 19.95
N CYS A 368 17.45 -18.71 19.01
CA CYS A 368 16.37 -17.74 19.11
C CYS A 368 15.01 -18.40 19.11
N HIS A 369 14.05 -17.81 19.80
CA HIS A 369 12.65 -18.19 19.77
C HIS A 369 11.77 -16.97 19.54
N LEU A 370 10.58 -17.19 19.00
CA LEU A 370 9.59 -16.13 18.83
C LEU A 370 9.05 -15.70 20.18
N TYR A 371 9.08 -14.41 20.44
CA TYR A 371 8.49 -13.82 21.63
C TYR A 371 7.10 -13.24 21.33
N THR A 372 6.96 -12.52 20.21
CA THR A 372 5.66 -11.97 19.80
C THR A 372 5.47 -12.07 18.29
N ILE A 373 4.21 -12.24 17.88
CA ILE A 373 3.76 -12.06 16.50
C ILE A 373 2.61 -11.06 16.49
N ASN A 374 2.69 -10.04 15.67
CA ASN A 374 1.77 -8.92 15.67
C ASN A 374 1.63 -8.33 17.08
N ASN A 375 0.46 -8.39 17.68
CA ASN A 375 0.19 -7.87 19.03
C ASN A 375 -0.06 -9.00 20.04
N GLU A 376 0.41 -10.21 19.77
CA GLU A 376 0.21 -11.40 20.59
C GLU A 376 1.56 -11.95 21.09
N VAL A 377 1.63 -12.27 22.39
CA VAL A 377 2.77 -13.02 22.94
C VAL A 377 2.64 -14.46 22.49
N VAL A 378 3.70 -15.01 21.94
CA VAL A 378 3.76 -16.43 21.58
C VAL A 378 4.01 -17.25 22.86
N PRO A 379 3.15 -18.22 23.21
CA PRO A 379 3.39 -19.08 24.36
C PRO A 379 4.72 -19.82 24.21
N GLU A 380 5.52 -19.86 25.27
CA GLU A 380 6.71 -20.72 25.29
C GLU A 380 6.27 -22.16 24.98
N GLN A 381 6.75 -22.70 23.86
CA GLN A 381 6.57 -24.13 23.61
C GLN A 381 7.35 -24.88 24.68
N THR A 382 6.62 -25.48 25.63
CA THR A 382 7.21 -26.43 26.59
C THR A 382 7.78 -27.56 25.75
N VAL A 383 9.07 -27.56 25.53
CA VAL A 383 9.78 -28.71 24.96
C VAL A 383 9.58 -29.84 25.99
N GLN A 384 8.62 -30.71 25.72
CA GLN A 384 8.53 -31.98 26.43
C GLN A 384 9.83 -32.73 26.11
N ARG A 385 10.69 -32.82 27.12
CA ARG A 385 11.92 -33.62 27.11
C ARG A 385 11.59 -35.11 27.11
#